data_1a6a128803e1d3decc5356d0c06e32aa
#
_entry.id   1a6a128803e1d3decc5356d0c06e32aa
#
_cell.length_a   1.000
_cell.length_b   1.000
_cell.length_c   1.000
_cell.angle_alpha   90.00
_cell.angle_beta   90.00
_cell.angle_gamma   90.00
#
_symmetry.space_group_name_H-M   'P 1'
#
loop_
_entity.id
_entity.type
_entity.pdbx_description
1 polymer ?
#
loop_
_entity_poly.entity_id
_entity_poly.type
_entity_poly.pdbx_seq_one_letter_code
_entity_poly.pdbx_strand_id
1 'polypeptide(L)'
;MSNDSAIAIVRIASFPESLRGSTLVFRIEPRKPGAPVAGSGGIREFSVPIQTLSPRLIEAPAGEFVFHSIVHRGTPVPIDPPMKATLPAGAVVYVGDLNLQIQTVSAPTVIPGADGGGTPGSFGGGFVRRDIRVGYGVQVRPETVEQARPQLPEAARSLEVLVHPLAVPQQSR
;
A
#
# COMPACT_ATOMS: atom_id res chain seq x y z
N MET A 1 -16.90 -2.00 16.53
CA MET A 1 -16.65 -1.01 15.47
C MET A 1 -17.21 0.33 15.94
N SER A 2 -16.42 1.39 15.97
CA SER A 2 -16.92 2.72 16.32
C SER A 2 -17.69 3.31 15.14
N ASN A 3 -18.64 4.24 15.40
CA ASN A 3 -19.40 4.88 14.34
C ASN A 3 -18.52 5.68 13.35
N ASP A 4 -17.28 5.98 13.71
CA ASP A 4 -16.32 6.75 12.92
C ASP A 4 -15.25 5.87 12.27
N SER A 5 -15.33 4.54 12.43
CA SER A 5 -14.40 3.58 11.82
C SER A 5 -15.06 2.80 10.68
N ALA A 6 -14.21 2.27 9.80
CA ALA A 6 -14.58 1.34 8.76
C ALA A 6 -13.63 0.13 8.80
N ILE A 7 -14.02 -0.97 8.17
CA ILE A 7 -13.15 -2.13 7.97
C ILE A 7 -12.82 -2.21 6.49
N ALA A 8 -11.54 -2.08 6.15
CA ALA A 8 -11.05 -2.35 4.81
C ALA A 8 -10.66 -3.82 4.67
N ILE A 9 -11.15 -4.48 3.62
CA ILE A 9 -10.72 -5.82 3.22
C ILE A 9 -9.72 -5.64 2.08
N VAL A 10 -8.48 -6.06 2.30
CA VAL A 10 -7.42 -6.06 1.29
C VAL A 10 -6.84 -7.46 1.15
N ARG A 11 -6.50 -7.87 -0.06
CA ARG A 11 -5.81 -9.13 -0.34
C ARG A 11 -4.63 -8.87 -1.27
N ILE A 12 -3.52 -9.55 -1.03
CA ILE A 12 -2.42 -9.63 -1.98
C ILE A 12 -2.66 -10.91 -2.78
N ALA A 13 -3.06 -10.78 -4.04
CA ALA A 13 -3.40 -11.92 -4.88
C ALA A 13 -2.16 -12.55 -5.53
N SER A 14 -1.14 -11.74 -5.83
CA SER A 14 0.14 -12.22 -6.31
C SER A 14 1.27 -11.24 -5.99
N PHE A 15 2.45 -11.78 -5.78
CA PHE A 15 3.67 -11.01 -5.60
C PHE A 15 4.89 -11.84 -6.00
N PRO A 16 5.98 -11.23 -6.49
CA PRO A 16 7.24 -11.93 -6.75
C PRO A 16 7.91 -12.31 -5.44
N GLU A 17 8.63 -13.45 -5.44
CA GLU A 17 9.30 -13.97 -4.24
C GLU A 17 10.26 -12.93 -3.59
N SER A 18 10.84 -12.07 -4.41
CA SER A 18 11.72 -10.98 -3.94
C SER A 18 11.03 -9.97 -3.02
N LEU A 19 9.69 -9.87 -3.06
CA LEU A 19 8.90 -9.02 -2.14
C LEU A 19 8.47 -9.76 -0.87
N ARG A 20 8.69 -11.06 -0.75
CA ARG A 20 8.38 -11.78 0.49
C ARG A 20 9.09 -11.15 1.69
N GLY A 21 8.37 -10.93 2.77
CA GLY A 21 8.86 -10.24 3.95
C GLY A 21 8.90 -8.71 3.85
N SER A 22 8.53 -8.15 2.70
CA SER A 22 8.26 -6.71 2.58
C SER A 22 6.91 -6.36 3.23
N THR A 23 6.64 -5.06 3.40
CA THR A 23 5.43 -4.58 4.06
C THR A 23 4.73 -3.55 3.18
N LEU A 24 3.43 -3.74 2.94
CA LEU A 24 2.59 -2.70 2.35
C LEU A 24 2.28 -1.65 3.40
N VAL A 25 2.33 -0.39 3.03
CA VAL A 25 1.96 0.74 3.90
C VAL A 25 0.78 1.47 3.29
N PHE A 26 -0.29 1.51 4.06
CA PHE A 26 -1.50 2.27 3.77
C PHE A 26 -1.60 3.45 4.72
N ARG A 27 -2.22 4.53 4.27
CA ARG A 27 -2.50 5.72 5.08
C ARG A 27 -3.97 6.06 5.01
N ILE A 28 -4.48 6.69 6.07
CA ILE A 28 -5.76 7.38 6.02
C ILE A 28 -5.50 8.86 5.86
N GLU A 29 -6.07 9.44 4.81
CA GLU A 29 -6.08 10.88 4.54
C GLU A 29 -7.48 11.44 4.78
N PRO A 30 -7.60 12.69 5.27
CA PRO A 30 -8.90 13.34 5.41
C PRO A 30 -9.50 13.57 4.02
N ARG A 31 -10.83 13.40 3.88
CA ARG A 31 -11.54 13.62 2.61
C ARG A 31 -11.44 15.06 2.08
N LYS A 32 -11.25 16.02 2.99
CA LYS A 32 -11.07 17.44 2.64
C LYS A 32 -9.71 17.90 3.13
N PRO A 33 -8.94 18.62 2.32
CA PRO A 33 -7.68 19.21 2.74
C PRO A 33 -7.88 20.07 4.01
N GLY A 34 -7.07 19.84 5.05
CA GLY A 34 -7.16 20.54 6.31
C GLY A 34 -8.25 20.06 7.29
N ALA A 35 -9.08 19.08 6.91
CA ALA A 35 -10.01 18.46 7.84
C ALA A 35 -9.26 17.47 8.76
N PRO A 36 -9.59 17.40 10.07
CA PRO A 36 -9.02 16.40 10.94
C PRO A 36 -9.46 15.00 10.49
N VAL A 37 -8.55 14.03 10.54
CA VAL A 37 -8.92 12.62 10.44
C VAL A 37 -9.70 12.27 11.70
N ALA A 38 -10.88 11.66 11.55
CA ALA A 38 -11.73 11.30 12.67
C ALA A 38 -10.93 10.51 13.73
N GLY A 39 -10.92 11.01 14.97
CA GLY A 39 -10.35 10.33 16.13
C GLY A 39 -8.88 10.56 16.45
N SER A 40 -8.12 11.32 15.66
CA SER A 40 -6.75 11.71 16.02
C SER A 40 -6.20 12.79 15.08
N GLY A 41 -5.49 13.75 15.64
CA GLY A 41 -4.89 14.87 14.89
C GLY A 41 -3.68 14.50 14.01
N GLY A 42 -3.61 13.29 13.42
CA GLY A 42 -2.47 12.87 12.63
C GLY A 42 -2.81 11.83 11.56
N ILE A 43 -1.92 11.69 10.58
CA ILE A 43 -1.95 10.63 9.57
C ILE A 43 -1.79 9.29 10.27
N ARG A 44 -2.73 8.36 10.06
CA ARG A 44 -2.59 6.98 10.53
C ARG A 44 -2.04 6.10 9.43
N GLU A 45 -1.02 5.34 9.77
CA GLU A 45 -0.42 4.35 8.88
C GLU A 45 -0.79 2.94 9.34
N PHE A 46 -1.02 2.07 8.36
CA PHE A 46 -1.32 0.66 8.55
C PHE A 46 -0.34 -0.17 7.73
N SER A 47 0.26 -1.15 8.38
CA SER A 47 1.26 -2.01 7.77
C SER A 47 0.72 -3.41 7.57
N VAL A 48 0.83 -3.93 6.35
CA VAL A 48 0.42 -5.29 5.97
C VAL A 48 1.62 -6.06 5.46
N PRO A 49 2.10 -7.08 6.19
CA PRO A 49 3.22 -7.90 5.74
C PRO A 49 2.87 -8.70 4.48
N ILE A 50 3.79 -8.76 3.51
CA ILE A 50 3.69 -9.59 2.32
C ILE A 50 4.16 -11.01 2.67
N GLN A 51 3.25 -11.84 3.17
CA GLN A 51 3.57 -13.20 3.61
C GLN A 51 2.58 -14.24 3.10
N THR A 52 1.31 -13.88 3.01
CA THR A 52 0.22 -14.78 2.65
C THR A 52 -0.70 -14.15 1.61
N LEU A 53 -1.39 -15.01 0.87
CA LEU A 53 -2.41 -14.60 -0.11
C LEU A 53 -3.82 -14.50 0.51
N SER A 54 -3.93 -14.61 1.83
CA SER A 54 -5.21 -14.53 2.54
C SER A 54 -5.69 -13.08 2.66
N PRO A 55 -7.01 -12.84 2.65
CA PRO A 55 -7.57 -11.52 2.93
C PRO A 55 -7.12 -10.99 4.30
N ARG A 56 -6.91 -9.70 4.38
CA ARG A 56 -6.58 -8.98 5.62
C ARG A 56 -7.67 -7.96 5.91
N LEU A 57 -8.03 -7.85 7.18
CA LEU A 57 -8.95 -6.85 7.68
C LEU A 57 -8.16 -5.74 8.35
N ILE A 58 -8.43 -4.52 7.96
CA ILE A 58 -7.82 -3.32 8.53
C ILE A 58 -8.94 -2.45 9.08
N GLU A 59 -9.04 -2.34 10.40
CA GLU A 59 -9.93 -1.35 11.01
C GLU A 59 -9.25 0.01 11.00
N ALA A 60 -9.87 0.95 10.32
CA ALA A 60 -9.33 2.28 10.07
C ALA A 60 -10.41 3.35 10.26
N PRO A 61 -10.05 4.60 10.60
CA PRO A 61 -10.98 5.71 10.55
C PRO A 61 -11.59 5.88 9.16
N ALA A 62 -12.81 6.39 9.10
CA ALA A 62 -13.43 6.76 7.84
C ALA A 62 -12.62 7.86 7.14
N GLY A 63 -12.42 7.72 5.83
CA GLY A 63 -11.61 8.66 5.07
C GLY A 63 -11.17 8.12 3.71
N GLU A 64 -10.11 8.71 3.17
CA GLU A 64 -9.42 8.20 1.98
C GLU A 64 -8.34 7.21 2.41
N PHE A 65 -8.50 5.96 2.02
CA PHE A 65 -7.54 4.88 2.26
C PHE A 65 -6.55 4.84 1.10
N VAL A 66 -5.30 5.16 1.39
CA VAL A 66 -4.27 5.37 0.37
C VAL A 66 -3.22 4.27 0.44
N PHE A 67 -3.01 3.55 -0.66
CA PHE A 67 -1.84 2.69 -0.81
C PHE A 67 -0.64 3.59 -1.14
N HIS A 68 0.23 3.77 -0.16
CA HIS A 68 1.27 4.80 -0.16
C HIS A 68 2.64 4.27 -0.59
N SER A 69 3.09 3.17 0.00
CA SER A 69 4.42 2.64 -0.26
C SER A 69 4.54 1.15 0.08
N ILE A 70 5.65 0.57 -0.35
CA ILE A 70 6.12 -0.75 0.10
C ILE A 70 7.45 -0.56 0.79
N VAL A 71 7.59 -1.07 2.01
CA VAL A 71 8.89 -1.13 2.68
C VAL A 71 9.57 -2.43 2.29
N HIS A 72 10.62 -2.34 1.48
CA HIS A 72 11.40 -3.48 1.00
C HIS A 72 12.82 -3.40 1.57
N ARG A 73 13.21 -4.43 2.34
CA ARG A 73 14.53 -4.48 3.00
C ARG A 73 14.84 -3.19 3.80
N GLY A 74 13.84 -2.68 4.52
CA GLY A 74 13.97 -1.46 5.33
C GLY A 74 13.92 -0.14 4.55
N THR A 75 13.81 -0.20 3.22
CA THR A 75 13.74 1.01 2.37
C THR A 75 12.31 1.20 1.87
N PRO A 76 11.68 2.37 2.10
CA PRO A 76 10.37 2.67 1.55
C PRO A 76 10.48 2.94 0.04
N VAL A 77 9.67 2.20 -0.73
CA VAL A 77 9.50 2.39 -2.17
C VAL A 77 8.10 2.98 -2.37
N PRO A 78 8.00 4.23 -2.83
CA PRO A 78 6.69 4.88 -3.00
C PRO A 78 5.89 4.22 -4.11
N ILE A 79 4.57 4.22 -3.95
CA ILE A 79 3.61 3.90 -5.01
C ILE A 79 3.31 5.21 -5.75
N ASP A 80 3.69 5.28 -7.01
CA ASP A 80 3.54 6.48 -7.82
C ASP A 80 2.87 6.15 -9.17
N PRO A 81 1.69 6.73 -9.43
CA PRO A 81 0.87 7.53 -8.51
C PRO A 81 0.22 6.70 -7.40
N PRO A 82 -0.02 7.26 -6.19
CA PRO A 82 -0.68 6.55 -5.11
C PRO A 82 -2.11 6.18 -5.47
N MET A 83 -2.56 5.00 -5.05
CA MET A 83 -3.93 4.55 -5.26
C MET A 83 -4.78 4.83 -4.03
N LYS A 84 -6.05 5.18 -4.25
CA LYS A 84 -6.99 5.56 -3.20
C LYS A 84 -8.29 4.76 -3.29
N ALA A 85 -8.88 4.53 -2.13
CA ALA A 85 -10.25 4.02 -1.98
C ALA A 85 -10.96 4.80 -0.86
N THR A 86 -12.25 5.00 -0.99
CA THR A 86 -13.04 5.68 0.04
C THR A 86 -13.53 4.69 1.08
N LEU A 87 -13.31 4.96 2.35
CA LEU A 87 -13.87 4.23 3.48
C LEU A 87 -14.99 5.05 4.15
N PRO A 88 -16.27 4.76 3.91
CA PRO A 88 -17.36 5.38 4.64
C PRO A 88 -17.39 4.92 6.11
N ALA A 89 -17.84 5.79 6.99
CA ALA A 89 -18.01 5.47 8.40
C ALA A 89 -19.03 4.33 8.60
N GLY A 90 -18.72 3.41 9.50
CA GLY A 90 -19.58 2.27 9.81
C GLY A 90 -19.59 1.16 8.75
N ALA A 91 -18.84 1.28 7.66
CA ALA A 91 -18.89 0.36 6.53
C ALA A 91 -17.82 -0.73 6.60
N VAL A 92 -18.11 -1.86 5.93
CA VAL A 92 -17.12 -2.84 5.51
C VAL A 92 -16.85 -2.62 4.02
N VAL A 93 -15.60 -2.41 3.65
CA VAL A 93 -15.22 -2.02 2.29
C VAL A 93 -14.17 -2.97 1.74
N TYR A 94 -14.46 -3.60 0.61
CA TYR A 94 -13.48 -4.36 -0.14
C TYR A 94 -12.74 -3.43 -1.11
N VAL A 95 -11.44 -3.28 -0.91
CA VAL A 95 -10.59 -2.37 -1.68
C VAL A 95 -9.84 -3.05 -2.83
N GLY A 96 -10.14 -4.33 -3.07
CA GLY A 96 -9.61 -5.10 -4.19
C GLY A 96 -8.44 -6.01 -3.83
N ASP A 97 -8.12 -6.88 -4.77
CA ASP A 97 -6.99 -7.79 -4.74
C ASP A 97 -5.80 -7.13 -5.43
N LEU A 98 -4.68 -7.00 -4.72
CA LEU A 98 -3.46 -6.40 -5.23
C LEU A 98 -2.58 -7.46 -5.91
N ASN A 99 -2.19 -7.19 -7.14
CA ASN A 99 -1.15 -7.92 -7.87
C ASN A 99 0.09 -7.04 -7.93
N LEU A 100 1.18 -7.49 -7.32
CA LEU A 100 2.42 -6.73 -7.20
C LEU A 100 3.46 -7.28 -8.17
N GLN A 101 4.23 -6.38 -8.78
CA GLN A 101 5.34 -6.70 -9.66
C GLN A 101 6.53 -5.80 -9.34
N ILE A 102 7.74 -6.31 -9.48
CA ILE A 102 8.94 -5.48 -9.44
C ILE A 102 9.29 -5.08 -10.86
N GLN A 103 9.40 -3.79 -11.07
CA GLN A 103 9.97 -3.21 -12.28
C GLN A 103 11.32 -2.62 -11.93
N THR A 104 12.39 -3.20 -12.44
CA THR A 104 13.71 -2.60 -12.32
C THR A 104 13.83 -1.54 -13.40
N VAL A 105 13.84 -0.28 -13.01
CA VAL A 105 14.14 0.81 -13.93
C VAL A 105 15.66 0.89 -14.04
N SER A 106 16.20 0.23 -15.04
CA SER A 106 17.63 0.22 -15.32
C SER A 106 18.02 1.49 -16.06
N ALA A 107 18.41 2.51 -15.34
CA ALA A 107 19.51 3.37 -15.79
C ALA A 107 20.58 3.21 -14.72
N PRO A 108 21.71 2.54 -14.98
CA PRO A 108 22.82 2.56 -14.05
C PRO A 108 23.33 4.00 -14.01
N THR A 109 22.89 4.77 -13.02
CA THR A 109 23.53 6.03 -12.71
C THR A 109 24.83 5.65 -12.04
N VAL A 110 25.90 5.63 -12.82
CA VAL A 110 27.26 5.63 -12.28
C VAL A 110 27.38 6.95 -11.56
N ILE A 111 27.36 6.95 -10.24
CA ILE A 111 27.75 8.10 -9.44
C ILE A 111 29.28 8.08 -9.53
N PRO A 112 29.93 9.05 -10.25
CA PRO A 112 31.37 9.17 -10.22
C PRO A 112 31.75 9.35 -8.75
N GLY A 113 32.69 8.54 -8.28
CA GLY A 113 33.22 8.69 -6.92
C GLY A 113 33.64 10.16 -6.73
N ALA A 114 33.21 10.77 -5.62
CA ALA A 114 33.72 12.08 -5.23
C ALA A 114 35.23 11.98 -5.21
N ASP A 115 35.87 12.81 -6.04
CA ASP A 115 37.31 12.89 -6.16
C ASP A 115 37.94 13.35 -4.83
N GLY A 116 38.11 12.41 -3.93
CA GLY A 116 38.95 12.58 -2.74
C GLY A 116 40.20 11.76 -2.93
N GLY A 117 41.28 12.43 -3.27
CA GLY A 117 42.66 12.02 -3.47
C GLY A 117 43.01 10.60 -3.00
N GLY A 118 42.82 9.63 -3.85
CA GLY A 118 43.18 8.25 -3.60
C GLY A 118 44.40 7.87 -4.42
N THR A 119 45.36 7.24 -3.78
CA THR A 119 46.57 6.62 -4.32
C THR A 119 46.29 5.82 -5.61
N PRO A 120 47.22 5.82 -6.59
CA PRO A 120 47.06 5.01 -7.83
C PRO A 120 46.98 3.53 -7.46
N GLY A 121 45.82 2.90 -7.73
CA GLY A 121 45.61 1.46 -7.48
C GLY A 121 44.27 1.08 -6.86
N SER A 122 43.47 2.00 -6.35
CA SER A 122 42.14 1.69 -5.89
C SER A 122 41.15 1.66 -7.06
N PHE A 123 40.62 0.50 -7.40
CA PHE A 123 39.50 0.36 -8.30
C PHE A 123 38.31 1.09 -7.67
N GLY A 124 37.94 2.24 -8.19
CA GLY A 124 36.77 2.98 -7.79
C GLY A 124 35.52 2.13 -8.04
N GLY A 125 35.04 1.49 -6.98
CA GLY A 125 33.79 0.77 -7.01
C GLY A 125 32.66 1.75 -7.17
N GLY A 126 32.20 1.99 -8.40
CA GLY A 126 30.98 2.75 -8.66
C GLY A 126 29.79 2.00 -8.03
N PHE A 127 29.06 2.66 -7.14
CA PHE A 127 27.82 2.12 -6.62
C PHE A 127 26.75 2.21 -7.69
N VAL A 128 26.31 1.07 -8.20
CA VAL A 128 25.15 1.00 -9.10
C VAL A 128 23.90 1.10 -8.25
N ARG A 129 23.28 2.26 -8.22
CA ARG A 129 21.95 2.42 -7.61
C ARG A 129 20.92 1.88 -8.58
N ARG A 130 20.30 0.76 -8.26
CA ARG A 130 19.16 0.23 -8.99
C ARG A 130 17.90 0.88 -8.43
N ASP A 131 17.25 1.72 -9.21
CA ASP A 131 15.94 2.23 -8.85
C ASP A 131 14.92 1.11 -9.03
N ILE A 132 14.33 0.69 -7.93
CA ILE A 132 13.27 -0.32 -7.91
C ILE A 132 11.95 0.44 -7.96
N ARG A 133 11.13 0.14 -8.95
CA ARG A 133 9.72 0.53 -9.00
C ARG A 133 8.86 -0.69 -8.77
N VAL A 134 7.76 -0.49 -8.05
CA VAL A 134 6.76 -1.54 -7.87
C VAL A 134 5.62 -1.25 -8.84
N GLY A 135 5.42 -2.16 -9.78
CA GLY A 135 4.21 -2.22 -10.59
C GLY A 135 3.09 -2.87 -9.79
N TYR A 136 1.87 -2.42 -10.01
CA TYR A 136 0.71 -2.92 -9.30
C TYR A 136 -0.51 -3.00 -10.23
N GLY A 137 -1.39 -3.95 -9.93
CA GLY A 137 -2.72 -4.05 -10.51
C GLY A 137 -3.74 -4.32 -9.41
N VAL A 138 -4.96 -3.88 -9.60
CA VAL A 138 -6.09 -4.14 -8.70
C VAL A 138 -7.14 -4.93 -9.44
N GLN A 139 -7.61 -6.02 -8.86
CA GLN A 139 -8.70 -6.84 -9.38
C GLN A 139 -9.81 -6.93 -8.35
N VAL A 140 -11.05 -6.96 -8.80
CA VAL A 140 -12.20 -7.23 -7.94
C VAL A 140 -12.59 -8.69 -8.09
N ARG A 141 -12.55 -9.43 -6.97
CA ARG A 141 -12.90 -10.84 -6.89
C ARG A 141 -13.91 -11.07 -5.76
N PRO A 142 -15.16 -11.37 -6.08
CA PRO A 142 -16.19 -11.61 -5.06
C PRO A 142 -15.81 -12.71 -4.05
N GLU A 143 -15.04 -13.71 -4.48
CA GLU A 143 -14.60 -14.82 -3.63
C GLU A 143 -13.73 -14.36 -2.47
N THR A 144 -13.00 -13.23 -2.63
CA THR A 144 -12.19 -12.64 -1.57
C THR A 144 -13.07 -12.13 -0.43
N VAL A 145 -14.21 -11.54 -0.76
CA VAL A 145 -15.19 -11.07 0.24
C VAL A 145 -15.74 -12.24 1.03
N GLU A 146 -16.11 -13.34 0.36
CA GLU A 146 -16.62 -14.55 1.03
C GLU A 146 -15.56 -15.19 1.94
N GLN A 147 -14.29 -15.20 1.53
CA GLN A 147 -13.18 -15.67 2.36
C GLN A 147 -12.91 -14.78 3.57
N ALA A 148 -13.15 -13.47 3.46
CA ALA A 148 -12.96 -12.52 4.53
C ALA A 148 -14.10 -12.50 5.54
N ARG A 149 -15.33 -12.80 5.11
CA ARG A 149 -16.57 -12.71 5.93
C ARG A 149 -16.49 -13.42 7.28
N PRO A 150 -15.98 -14.67 7.39
CA PRO A 150 -15.85 -15.34 8.70
C PRO A 150 -14.89 -14.63 9.67
N GLN A 151 -13.95 -13.84 9.15
CA GLN A 151 -12.94 -13.12 9.94
C GLN A 151 -13.47 -11.79 10.45
N LEU A 152 -14.59 -11.29 9.92
CA LEU A 152 -15.21 -10.04 10.36
C LEU A 152 -15.70 -10.16 11.81
N PRO A 153 -15.61 -9.07 12.59
CA PRO A 153 -16.28 -8.98 13.88
C PRO A 153 -17.78 -9.32 13.74
N GLU A 154 -18.36 -9.95 14.74
CA GLU A 154 -19.76 -10.42 14.69
C GLU A 154 -20.74 -9.32 14.25
N ALA A 155 -20.59 -8.13 14.82
CA ALA A 155 -21.42 -6.97 14.48
C ALA A 155 -21.28 -6.51 13.01
N ALA A 156 -20.21 -6.89 12.33
CA ALA A 156 -19.93 -6.49 10.94
C ALA A 156 -20.28 -7.60 9.92
N ARG A 157 -20.50 -8.84 10.36
CA ARG A 157 -20.77 -9.97 9.46
C ARG A 157 -22.06 -9.85 8.66
N SER A 158 -23.07 -9.18 9.23
CA SER A 158 -24.37 -8.93 8.59
C SER A 158 -24.38 -7.68 7.70
N LEU A 159 -23.32 -6.87 7.74
CA LEU A 159 -23.26 -5.68 6.92
C LEU A 159 -23.01 -6.03 5.46
N GLU A 160 -23.59 -5.23 4.58
CA GLU A 160 -23.24 -5.25 3.17
C GLU A 160 -21.78 -4.81 2.99
N VAL A 161 -21.04 -5.56 2.18
CA VAL A 161 -19.67 -5.19 1.83
C VAL A 161 -19.71 -4.30 0.62
N LEU A 162 -19.29 -3.05 0.79
CA LEU A 162 -19.13 -2.10 -0.30
C LEU A 162 -17.89 -2.45 -1.11
N VAL A 163 -17.95 -2.27 -2.41
CA VAL A 163 -16.80 -2.52 -3.30
C VAL A 163 -16.27 -1.18 -3.80
N HIS A 164 -15.19 -0.71 -3.19
CA HIS A 164 -14.47 0.52 -3.58
C HIS A 164 -13.02 0.18 -3.91
N PRO A 165 -12.72 -0.29 -5.13
CA PRO A 165 -11.37 -0.70 -5.49
C PRO A 165 -10.39 0.45 -5.36
N LEU A 166 -9.17 0.15 -4.91
CA LEU A 166 -8.05 1.08 -4.97
C LEU A 166 -7.85 1.50 -6.43
N ALA A 167 -7.87 2.78 -6.69
CA ALA A 167 -7.72 3.37 -8.02
C ALA A 167 -6.81 4.58 -7.97
N VAL A 168 -6.13 4.84 -9.09
CA VAL A 168 -5.40 6.09 -9.28
C VAL A 168 -6.44 7.21 -9.40
N PRO A 169 -6.34 8.30 -8.60
CA PRO A 169 -7.23 9.43 -8.75
C PRO A 169 -7.16 9.98 -10.15
N GLN A 170 -8.32 10.09 -10.81
CA GLN A 170 -8.38 10.78 -12.10
C GLN A 170 -8.06 12.27 -11.85
N GLN A 171 -6.99 12.75 -12.47
CA GLN A 171 -6.74 14.19 -12.49
C GLN A 171 -7.86 14.84 -13.27
N SER A 172 -8.74 15.57 -12.57
CA SER A 172 -9.70 16.43 -13.22
C SER A 172 -8.92 17.47 -14.03
N ARG A 173 -9.11 17.43 -15.35
CA ARG A 173 -8.55 18.43 -16.27
C ARG A 173 -9.30 19.74 -16.13
#